data_ea529063b784b89954ea8b6505af66fe
#
_entry.id   ea529063b784b89954ea8b6505af66fe
#
_cell.length_a   1.000
_cell.length_b   1.000
_cell.length_c   1.000
_cell.angle_alpha   90.00
_cell.angle_beta   90.00
_cell.angle_gamma   90.00
#
_symmetry.space_group_name_H-M   'P 1'
#
loop_
_entity.id
_entity.type
_entity.pdbx_description
1 polymer ?
#
loop_
_entity_poly.entity_id
_entity_poly.type
_entity_poly.pdbx_seq_one_letter_code
_entity_poly.pdbx_strand_id
1 'polypeptide(L)'
;MGFRKRGLILALGIALVGCGQNDPGLARTMAITDAQRAAIENRITPFSVVMVDGVTAVVPVADLPGKALYTGCVACHGANGGGGIGPALAGKTHEYIMGRLMAYKAGEKIGPQSNMMWSQASMLSEKEIHQVTEYIETL
;
A
#
# COMPACT_ATOMS: atom_id res chain seq x y z
N MET A 1 -2.60 -35.38 -82.34
CA MET A 1 -2.24 -35.76 -80.93
C MET A 1 -1.84 -34.49 -80.19
N GLY A 2 -2.78 -33.90 -79.42
CA GLY A 2 -2.53 -32.64 -78.76
C GLY A 2 -2.57 -32.82 -77.24
N PHE A 3 -1.40 -32.59 -76.62
CA PHE A 3 -1.28 -32.55 -75.16
C PHE A 3 -1.61 -31.16 -74.64
N ARG A 4 -2.76 -31.06 -74.02
CA ARG A 4 -3.12 -29.84 -73.26
C ARG A 4 -2.44 -29.86 -71.89
N LYS A 5 -1.43 -29.03 -71.72
CA LYS A 5 -0.86 -28.74 -70.38
C LYS A 5 -1.85 -27.86 -69.60
N ARG A 6 -2.47 -28.41 -68.56
CA ARG A 6 -3.23 -27.67 -67.58
C ARG A 6 -2.25 -27.07 -66.56
N GLY A 7 -2.04 -25.76 -66.63
CA GLY A 7 -1.28 -25.05 -65.63
C GLY A 7 -2.10 -24.95 -64.33
N LEU A 8 -1.54 -25.49 -63.28
CA LEU A 8 -2.06 -25.35 -61.91
C LEU A 8 -1.56 -24.01 -61.35
N ILE A 9 -2.44 -23.00 -61.27
CA ILE A 9 -2.14 -21.74 -60.60
C ILE A 9 -2.37 -21.98 -59.14
N LEU A 10 -1.28 -22.09 -58.35
CA LEU A 10 -1.32 -22.03 -56.91
C LEU A 10 -1.59 -20.56 -56.50
N ALA A 11 -2.81 -20.26 -56.14
CA ALA A 11 -3.12 -18.99 -55.48
C ALA A 11 -2.61 -19.05 -54.04
N LEU A 12 -1.52 -18.35 -53.76
CA LEU A 12 -1.02 -18.12 -52.40
C LEU A 12 -1.94 -17.09 -51.74
N GLY A 13 -2.96 -17.55 -51.01
CA GLY A 13 -3.79 -16.72 -50.17
C GLY A 13 -2.99 -16.22 -48.94
N ILE A 14 -2.56 -14.97 -49.00
CA ILE A 14 -2.05 -14.28 -47.81
C ILE A 14 -3.25 -13.98 -46.93
N ALA A 15 -3.45 -14.78 -45.90
CA ALA A 15 -4.41 -14.45 -44.85
C ALA A 15 -3.85 -13.28 -44.05
N LEU A 16 -4.38 -12.08 -44.25
CA LEU A 16 -4.20 -10.95 -43.35
C LEU A 16 -4.92 -11.31 -42.05
N VAL A 17 -4.12 -11.71 -41.05
CA VAL A 17 -4.61 -11.83 -39.67
C VAL A 17 -4.92 -10.41 -39.19
N GLY A 18 -6.17 -10.03 -39.22
CA GLY A 18 -6.67 -8.78 -38.68
C GLY A 18 -6.45 -8.76 -37.15
N CYS A 19 -5.66 -7.83 -36.68
CA CYS A 19 -5.67 -7.42 -35.27
C CYS A 19 -7.06 -6.85 -34.94
N GLY A 20 -7.77 -7.53 -34.10
CA GLY A 20 -9.05 -7.01 -33.57
C GLY A 20 -10.23 -7.95 -33.77
N GLN A 21 -10.17 -9.12 -33.26
CA GLN A 21 -11.35 -9.94 -33.03
C GLN A 21 -11.46 -10.22 -31.54
N ASN A 22 -12.69 -10.00 -31.05
CA ASN A 22 -13.15 -10.51 -29.77
C ASN A 22 -13.02 -12.04 -29.77
N ASP A 23 -11.83 -12.54 -29.51
CA ASP A 23 -11.58 -13.96 -29.38
C ASP A 23 -12.25 -14.40 -28.06
N PRO A 24 -13.31 -15.19 -28.10
CA PRO A 24 -13.98 -15.67 -26.89
C PRO A 24 -13.04 -16.50 -25.98
N GLY A 25 -11.93 -16.98 -26.52
CA GLY A 25 -10.86 -17.64 -25.78
C GLY A 25 -10.07 -16.66 -24.89
N LEU A 26 -9.75 -15.46 -25.42
CA LEU A 26 -9.06 -14.42 -24.66
C LEU A 26 -9.91 -13.85 -23.51
N ALA A 27 -11.22 -13.69 -23.74
CA ALA A 27 -12.15 -13.27 -22.70
C ALA A 27 -12.24 -14.30 -21.55
N ARG A 28 -12.13 -15.60 -21.87
CA ARG A 28 -12.11 -16.67 -20.87
C ARG A 28 -10.82 -16.71 -20.06
N THR A 29 -9.69 -16.36 -20.65
CA THR A 29 -8.39 -16.35 -19.93
C THR A 29 -8.23 -15.12 -19.05
N MET A 30 -8.98 -14.05 -19.28
CA MET A 30 -8.95 -12.84 -18.44
C MET A 30 -9.99 -12.85 -17.32
N ALA A 31 -10.97 -13.75 -17.36
CA ALA A 31 -11.95 -13.89 -16.29
C ALA A 31 -11.35 -14.65 -15.13
N ILE A 32 -10.92 -13.94 -14.10
CA ILE A 32 -10.51 -14.54 -12.82
C ILE A 32 -11.72 -15.24 -12.19
N THR A 33 -11.54 -16.50 -11.81
CA THR A 33 -12.55 -17.27 -11.07
C THR A 33 -12.75 -16.70 -9.67
N ASP A 34 -13.88 -16.95 -9.05
CA ASP A 34 -14.14 -16.49 -7.67
C ASP A 34 -13.11 -17.06 -6.68
N ALA A 35 -12.64 -18.28 -6.92
CA ALA A 35 -11.55 -18.87 -6.12
C ALA A 35 -10.22 -18.12 -6.30
N GLN A 36 -9.91 -17.68 -7.51
CA GLN A 36 -8.73 -16.87 -7.76
C GLN A 36 -8.87 -15.47 -7.17
N ARG A 37 -10.08 -14.89 -7.22
CA ARG A 37 -10.39 -13.61 -6.58
C ARG A 37 -10.20 -13.69 -5.08
N ALA A 38 -10.77 -14.70 -4.42
CA ALA A 38 -10.58 -14.93 -2.99
C ALA A 38 -9.11 -15.16 -2.60
N ALA A 39 -8.35 -15.88 -3.46
CA ALA A 39 -6.92 -16.08 -3.25
C ALA A 39 -6.10 -14.79 -3.40
N ILE A 40 -6.54 -13.88 -4.28
CA ILE A 40 -5.94 -12.55 -4.44
C ILE A 40 -6.27 -11.68 -3.22
N GLU A 41 -7.54 -11.65 -2.79
CA GLU A 41 -7.98 -10.89 -1.60
C GLU A 41 -7.23 -11.32 -0.34
N ASN A 42 -7.02 -12.62 -0.15
CA ASN A 42 -6.22 -13.15 0.95
C ASN A 42 -4.71 -12.86 0.85
N ARG A 43 -4.22 -12.43 -0.31
CA ARG A 43 -2.82 -12.07 -0.54
C ARG A 43 -2.59 -10.56 -0.61
N ILE A 44 -3.66 -9.78 -0.69
CA ILE A 44 -3.53 -8.33 -0.64
C ILE A 44 -3.23 -7.95 0.81
N THR A 45 -1.96 -7.78 1.09
CA THR A 45 -1.55 -7.08 2.31
C THR A 45 -1.98 -5.61 2.14
N PRO A 46 -2.46 -4.96 3.19
CA PRO A 46 -2.73 -3.54 3.13
C PRO A 46 -1.46 -2.78 2.74
N PHE A 47 -1.59 -1.84 1.82
CA PHE A 47 -0.50 -1.00 1.35
C PHE A 47 -0.74 0.43 1.78
N SER A 48 0.33 1.13 2.11
CA SER A 48 0.33 2.57 2.29
C SER A 48 1.16 3.24 1.19
N VAL A 49 0.74 4.43 0.80
CA VAL A 49 1.51 5.28 -0.12
C VAL A 49 2.32 6.24 0.73
N VAL A 50 3.63 6.10 0.69
CA VAL A 50 4.55 6.90 1.48
C VAL A 50 5.52 7.67 0.58
N MET A 51 6.00 8.81 1.06
CA MET A 51 7.05 9.59 0.42
C MET A 51 8.40 9.16 0.99
N VAL A 52 9.24 8.57 0.14
CA VAL A 52 10.60 8.18 0.50
C VAL A 52 11.54 8.95 -0.41
N ASP A 53 12.38 9.81 0.18
CA ASP A 53 13.36 10.63 -0.53
C ASP A 53 12.78 11.40 -1.75
N GLY A 54 11.54 11.91 -1.60
CA GLY A 54 10.83 12.66 -2.63
C GLY A 54 10.13 11.80 -3.71
N VAL A 55 10.17 10.49 -3.59
CA VAL A 55 9.47 9.56 -4.49
C VAL A 55 8.27 8.96 -3.77
N THR A 56 7.11 8.97 -4.43
CA THR A 56 5.93 8.28 -3.93
C THR A 56 6.10 6.77 -4.13
N ALA A 57 6.15 6.03 -3.05
CA ALA A 57 6.25 4.57 -3.05
C ALA A 57 5.01 3.94 -2.43
N VAL A 58 4.60 2.77 -2.96
CA VAL A 58 3.55 1.94 -2.37
C VAL A 58 4.22 0.80 -1.63
N VAL A 59 4.06 0.77 -0.31
CA VAL A 59 4.68 -0.25 0.53
C VAL A 59 3.62 -1.00 1.34
N PRO A 60 3.81 -2.30 1.62
CA PRO A 60 2.95 -3.03 2.54
C PRO A 60 2.98 -2.38 3.92
N VAL A 61 1.83 -2.25 4.58
CA VAL A 61 1.75 -1.70 5.95
C VAL A 61 2.63 -2.46 6.93
N ALA A 62 2.80 -3.78 6.71
CA ALA A 62 3.69 -4.60 7.52
C ALA A 62 5.17 -4.16 7.47
N ASP A 63 5.57 -3.51 6.38
CA ASP A 63 6.96 -3.10 6.11
C ASP A 63 7.17 -1.60 6.35
N LEU A 64 6.15 -0.88 6.82
CA LEU A 64 6.29 0.54 7.16
C LEU A 64 7.33 0.72 8.27
N PRO A 65 8.35 1.59 8.07
CA PRO A 65 9.37 1.85 9.09
C PRO A 65 8.79 2.27 10.44
N GLY A 66 7.67 3.00 10.41
CA GLY A 66 6.94 3.45 11.60
C GLY A 66 6.40 2.34 12.48
N LYS A 67 6.17 1.13 11.93
CA LYS A 67 5.70 -0.02 12.70
C LYS A 67 6.69 -0.43 13.80
N ALA A 68 7.97 -0.45 13.50
CA ALA A 68 9.01 -0.75 14.49
C ALA A 68 9.07 0.34 15.57
N LEU A 69 8.95 1.60 15.17
CA LEU A 69 8.92 2.75 16.08
C LEU A 69 7.70 2.72 16.99
N TYR A 70 6.53 2.32 16.48
CA TYR A 70 5.28 2.25 17.23
C TYR A 70 5.33 1.24 18.39
N THR A 71 6.26 0.29 18.36
CA THR A 71 6.43 -0.69 19.45
C THR A 71 6.63 -0.01 20.81
N GLY A 72 7.30 1.14 20.86
CA GLY A 72 7.44 1.96 22.06
C GLY A 72 6.14 2.61 22.54
N CYS A 73 5.15 2.75 21.68
CA CYS A 73 3.88 3.42 21.97
C CYS A 73 2.80 2.43 22.47
N VAL A 74 2.95 1.15 22.14
CA VAL A 74 1.96 0.10 22.37
C VAL A 74 1.52 -0.01 23.83
N ALA A 75 2.44 0.10 24.77
CA ALA A 75 2.16 -0.08 26.19
C ALA A 75 1.12 0.93 26.73
N CYS A 76 1.09 2.13 26.16
CA CYS A 76 0.18 3.18 26.60
C CYS A 76 -1.00 3.37 25.64
N HIS A 77 -0.79 3.24 24.33
CA HIS A 77 -1.78 3.54 23.30
C HIS A 77 -2.46 2.31 22.69
N GLY A 78 -2.05 1.10 23.12
CA GLY A 78 -2.58 -0.16 22.59
C GLY A 78 -1.95 -0.55 21.25
N ALA A 79 -1.93 -1.85 20.94
CA ALA A 79 -1.33 -2.39 19.72
C ALA A 79 -2.05 -1.93 18.43
N ASN A 80 -3.33 -1.63 18.55
CA ASN A 80 -4.19 -1.14 17.48
C ASN A 80 -4.51 0.36 17.58
N GLY A 81 -3.77 1.10 18.41
CA GLY A 81 -4.04 2.52 18.61
C GLY A 81 -5.34 2.83 19.35
N GLY A 82 -5.99 1.84 19.95
CA GLY A 82 -7.30 2.00 20.62
C GLY A 82 -7.24 2.75 21.96
N GLY A 83 -6.04 3.07 22.45
CA GLY A 83 -5.85 3.72 23.74
C GLY A 83 -5.66 2.73 24.88
N GLY A 84 -5.59 3.28 26.09
CA GLY A 84 -5.35 2.55 27.33
C GLY A 84 -4.95 3.52 28.42
N ILE A 85 -3.70 3.50 28.88
CA ILE A 85 -3.11 4.52 29.73
C ILE A 85 -3.07 5.87 29.01
N GLY A 86 -2.70 5.84 27.73
CA GLY A 86 -2.74 6.98 26.81
C GLY A 86 -4.05 7.03 26.02
N PRO A 87 -4.34 8.14 25.36
CA PRO A 87 -5.54 8.29 24.54
C PRO A 87 -5.47 7.42 23.28
N ALA A 88 -6.65 7.16 22.67
CA ALA A 88 -6.74 6.51 21.37
C ALA A 88 -6.06 7.37 20.29
N LEU A 89 -5.27 6.70 19.44
CA LEU A 89 -4.57 7.27 18.29
C LEU A 89 -5.26 6.87 16.98
N ALA A 90 -5.84 5.67 16.93
CA ALA A 90 -6.59 5.19 15.77
C ALA A 90 -7.66 6.18 15.33
N GLY A 91 -7.75 6.40 14.01
CA GLY A 91 -8.69 7.35 13.41
C GLY A 91 -8.34 8.82 13.59
N LYS A 92 -7.17 9.16 14.12
CA LYS A 92 -6.67 10.55 14.13
C LYS A 92 -5.98 10.88 12.82
N THR A 93 -6.06 12.15 12.41
CA THR A 93 -5.40 12.60 11.17
C THR A 93 -3.88 12.70 11.34
N HIS A 94 -3.18 12.65 10.21
CA HIS A 94 -1.73 12.84 10.14
C HIS A 94 -1.28 14.11 10.86
N GLU A 95 -1.89 15.23 10.51
CA GLU A 95 -1.56 16.55 11.07
C GLU A 95 -1.76 16.57 12.59
N TYR A 96 -2.80 15.90 13.08
CA TYR A 96 -3.05 15.84 14.52
C TYR A 96 -1.94 15.06 15.26
N ILE A 97 -1.62 13.85 14.79
CA ILE A 97 -0.61 13.00 15.44
C ILE A 97 0.77 13.66 15.34
N MET A 98 1.16 14.09 14.14
CA MET A 98 2.44 14.73 13.89
C MET A 98 2.59 16.01 14.72
N GLY A 99 1.60 16.88 14.71
CA GLY A 99 1.61 18.12 15.48
C GLY A 99 1.76 17.87 16.99
N ARG A 100 1.08 16.83 17.52
CA ARG A 100 1.21 16.45 18.93
C ARG A 100 2.60 15.93 19.27
N LEU A 101 3.17 15.06 18.44
CA LEU A 101 4.52 14.53 18.66
C LEU A 101 5.58 15.63 18.57
N MET A 102 5.46 16.56 17.63
CA MET A 102 6.38 17.69 17.52
C MET A 102 6.27 18.64 18.72
N ALA A 103 5.07 18.92 19.19
CA ALA A 103 4.83 19.74 20.39
C ALA A 103 5.42 19.07 21.63
N TYR A 104 5.23 17.75 21.81
CA TYR A 104 5.87 17.03 22.91
C TYR A 104 7.40 17.00 22.80
N LYS A 105 7.94 16.86 21.58
CA LYS A 105 9.38 16.94 21.32
C LYS A 105 9.95 18.32 21.71
N ALA A 106 9.17 19.38 21.48
CA ALA A 106 9.51 20.73 21.90
C ALA A 106 9.34 20.97 23.43
N GLY A 107 8.85 19.97 24.18
CA GLY A 107 8.63 20.08 25.62
C GLY A 107 7.34 20.78 26.01
N GLU A 108 6.39 20.93 25.08
CA GLU A 108 5.12 21.59 25.37
C GLU A 108 4.23 20.80 26.33
N LYS A 109 3.63 21.50 27.28
CA LYS A 109 2.67 20.90 28.22
C LYS A 109 1.27 20.95 27.62
N ILE A 110 0.79 19.82 27.11
CA ILE A 110 -0.53 19.70 26.48
C ILE A 110 -1.56 19.14 27.46
N GLY A 111 -1.13 18.28 28.38
CA GLY A 111 -1.98 17.66 29.39
C GLY A 111 -1.19 17.26 30.63
N PRO A 112 -1.87 16.69 31.65
CA PRO A 112 -1.23 16.37 32.93
C PRO A 112 -0.11 15.33 32.80
N GLN A 113 -0.15 14.48 31.78
CA GLN A 113 0.83 13.41 31.53
C GLN A 113 1.82 13.72 30.41
N SER A 114 1.97 15.00 30.04
CA SER A 114 2.87 15.42 28.94
C SER A 114 4.31 15.00 29.17
N ASN A 115 4.78 14.90 30.41
CA ASN A 115 6.11 14.46 30.76
C ASN A 115 6.43 13.04 30.26
N MET A 116 5.45 12.14 30.23
CA MET A 116 5.61 10.79 29.68
C MET A 116 5.87 10.85 28.15
N MET A 117 5.11 11.70 27.47
CA MET A 117 5.25 11.87 26.02
C MET A 117 6.51 12.63 25.63
N TRP A 118 7.00 13.58 26.47
CA TRP A 118 8.27 14.26 26.22
C TRP A 118 9.42 13.26 26.11
N SER A 119 9.48 12.30 27.03
CA SER A 119 10.52 11.26 27.02
C SER A 119 10.47 10.42 25.76
N GLN A 120 9.27 10.10 25.27
CA GLN A 120 9.10 9.31 24.05
C GLN A 120 9.42 10.13 22.80
N ALA A 121 8.85 11.32 22.68
CA ALA A 121 9.01 12.17 21.51
C ALA A 121 10.44 12.71 21.36
N SER A 122 11.15 12.97 22.45
CA SER A 122 12.53 13.46 22.40
C SER A 122 13.51 12.46 21.80
N MET A 123 13.23 11.16 21.89
CA MET A 123 14.08 10.10 21.32
C MET A 123 13.93 9.95 19.81
N LEU A 124 12.85 10.47 19.24
CA LEU A 124 12.57 10.36 17.80
C LEU A 124 13.15 11.56 17.05
N SER A 125 13.78 11.32 15.91
CA SER A 125 14.05 12.36 14.93
C SER A 125 12.76 12.83 14.27
N GLU A 126 12.79 13.96 13.56
CA GLU A 126 11.62 14.43 12.80
C GLU A 126 11.19 13.41 11.72
N LYS A 127 12.17 12.76 11.07
CA LYS A 127 11.91 11.71 10.10
C LYS A 127 11.19 10.51 10.75
N GLU A 128 11.60 10.09 11.93
CA GLU A 128 10.96 9.00 12.67
C GLU A 128 9.57 9.37 13.18
N ILE A 129 9.35 10.64 13.57
CA ILE A 129 8.02 11.14 13.90
C ILE A 129 7.10 11.04 12.68
N HIS A 130 7.58 11.41 11.50
CA HIS A 130 6.84 11.25 10.26
C HIS A 130 6.48 9.78 10.01
N GLN A 131 7.47 8.90 10.05
CA GLN A 131 7.30 7.46 9.81
C GLN A 131 6.32 6.81 10.79
N VAL A 132 6.43 7.11 12.09
CA VAL A 132 5.51 6.56 13.08
C VAL A 132 4.10 7.10 12.91
N THR A 133 3.95 8.36 12.49
CA THR A 133 2.65 8.96 12.17
C THR A 133 1.99 8.24 11.01
N GLU A 134 2.71 8.00 9.91
CA GLU A 134 2.22 7.23 8.76
C GLU A 134 1.73 5.83 9.16
N TYR A 135 2.44 5.16 10.05
CA TYR A 135 1.99 3.87 10.56
C TYR A 135 0.71 3.99 11.42
N ILE A 136 0.63 4.99 12.30
CA ILE A 136 -0.54 5.20 13.17
C ILE A 136 -1.81 5.45 12.36
N GLU A 137 -1.73 6.10 11.21
CA GLU A 137 -2.87 6.30 10.30
C GLU A 137 -3.45 5.00 9.75
N THR A 138 -2.68 3.92 9.78
CA THR A 138 -3.13 2.60 9.32
C THR A 138 -3.84 1.77 10.40
N LEU A 139 -3.91 2.28 11.64
CA LEU A 139 -4.48 1.58 12.80
C LEU A 139 -6.00 1.74 12.94
#